data_d8ad47d1d0f326407301c3bb4d1efcf0
#
_entry.id   d8ad47d1d0f326407301c3bb4d1efcf0
#
_cell.length_a   1.000
_cell.length_b   1.000
_cell.length_c   1.000
_cell.angle_alpha   90.00
_cell.angle_beta   90.00
_cell.angle_gamma   90.00
#
_symmetry.space_group_name_H-M   'P 1'
#
loop_
_entity.id
_entity.type
_entity.pdbx_description
1 polymer ?
#
loop_
_entity_poly.entity_id
_entity_poly.type
_entity_poly.pdbx_seq_one_letter_code
_entity_poly.pdbx_strand_id
1 'polypeptide(L)'
;NMRSGPGTRYQVNWQLEKGYPLQIIARKGKWLKVRDFENDQGWISRSVTTSTPHYIVKVPVANIRKGPGTRHAIVAKAVRYDLLRTRERRGNWVRVKHVDGPEGWVSRKLLWGW
;
A
#
# COMPACT_ATOMS: atom_id res chain seq x y z
N ASN A 1 7.04 -1.56 13.16
CA ASN A 1 8.27 -2.30 12.86
C ASN A 1 7.93 -3.72 12.41
N MET A 2 8.50 -4.11 11.31
CA MET A 2 8.37 -5.46 10.76
C MET A 2 9.54 -6.32 11.25
N ARG A 3 9.26 -7.36 12.01
CA ARG A 3 10.28 -8.13 12.73
C ARG A 3 10.45 -9.53 12.15
N SER A 4 11.55 -10.17 12.48
CA SER A 4 11.83 -11.54 12.02
C SER A 4 11.01 -12.61 12.73
N GLY A 5 10.37 -12.28 13.85
CA GLY A 5 9.55 -13.21 14.60
C GLY A 5 8.47 -12.50 15.43
N PRO A 6 7.53 -13.28 16.02
CA PRO A 6 6.38 -12.74 16.72
C PRO A 6 6.75 -12.29 18.15
N GLY A 7 7.44 -11.17 18.28
CA GLY A 7 7.80 -10.61 19.58
C GLY A 7 8.77 -9.45 19.45
N THR A 8 8.80 -8.59 20.47
CA THR A 8 9.67 -7.42 20.49
C THR A 8 11.16 -7.77 20.60
N ARG A 9 11.48 -8.99 21.02
CA ARG A 9 12.86 -9.50 21.12
C ARG A 9 13.46 -9.87 19.76
N TYR A 10 12.63 -9.99 18.72
CA TYR A 10 13.11 -10.33 17.39
C TYR A 10 13.63 -9.11 16.67
N GLN A 11 14.58 -9.34 15.78
CA GLN A 11 15.21 -8.28 15.00
C GLN A 11 14.20 -7.52 14.15
N VAL A 12 14.33 -6.20 14.10
CA VAL A 12 13.57 -5.35 13.20
C VAL A 12 14.20 -5.38 11.81
N ASN A 13 13.48 -5.91 10.82
CA ASN A 13 13.94 -5.99 9.44
C ASN A 13 13.59 -4.72 8.66
N TRP A 14 12.40 -4.15 8.91
CA TRP A 14 11.91 -2.95 8.22
C TRP A 14 11.16 -2.04 9.17
N GLN A 15 11.22 -0.75 8.86
CA GLN A 15 10.31 0.25 9.41
C GLN A 15 9.41 0.71 8.27
N LEU A 16 8.10 0.54 8.44
CA LEU A 16 7.11 0.83 7.40
C LEU A 16 6.33 2.08 7.77
N GLU A 17 5.96 2.87 6.75
CA GLU A 17 5.06 3.99 6.93
C GLU A 17 3.68 3.52 7.35
N LYS A 18 2.98 4.36 8.13
CA LYS A 18 1.57 4.10 8.47
C LYS A 18 0.74 4.03 7.19
N GLY A 19 -0.08 2.99 7.08
CA GLY A 19 -0.91 2.76 5.91
C GLY A 19 -0.26 1.90 4.83
N TYR A 20 1.00 1.53 4.99
CA TYR A 20 1.67 0.65 4.03
C TYR A 20 0.90 -0.67 3.89
N PRO A 21 0.47 -1.06 2.67
CA PRO A 21 -0.36 -2.25 2.50
C PRO A 21 0.43 -3.53 2.71
N LEU A 22 -0.13 -4.44 3.50
CA LEU A 22 0.49 -5.72 3.84
C LEU A 22 -0.58 -6.80 3.81
N GLN A 23 -0.26 -7.94 3.24
CA GLN A 23 -1.13 -9.10 3.27
C GLN A 23 -0.83 -9.94 4.51
N ILE A 24 -1.87 -10.25 5.30
CA ILE A 24 -1.73 -11.13 6.47
C ILE A 24 -1.68 -12.56 5.97
N ILE A 25 -0.62 -13.29 6.33
CA ILE A 25 -0.43 -14.69 5.93
C ILE A 25 -0.44 -15.65 7.11
N ALA A 26 -0.28 -15.17 8.34
CA ALA A 26 -0.40 -15.98 9.54
C ALA A 26 -0.65 -15.10 10.76
N ARG A 27 -1.12 -15.71 11.85
CA ARG A 27 -1.37 -15.03 13.12
C ARG A 27 -0.81 -15.84 14.26
N LYS A 28 -0.25 -15.14 15.26
CA LYS A 28 0.17 -15.77 16.52
C LYS A 28 -0.06 -14.80 17.66
N GLY A 29 -1.15 -14.98 18.40
CA GLY A 29 -1.54 -14.08 19.49
C GLY A 29 -1.75 -12.67 18.99
N LYS A 30 -0.97 -11.74 19.52
CA LYS A 30 -1.02 -10.31 19.15
C LYS A 30 -0.15 -9.98 17.95
N TRP A 31 0.45 -10.97 17.30
CA TRP A 31 1.38 -10.78 16.19
C TRP A 31 0.79 -11.32 14.90
N LEU A 32 1.03 -10.56 13.82
CA LEU A 32 0.60 -10.91 12.47
C LEU A 32 1.84 -11.13 11.61
N LYS A 33 1.88 -12.26 10.91
CA LYS A 33 2.87 -12.47 9.86
C LYS A 33 2.30 -11.87 8.58
N VAL A 34 3.09 -11.02 7.94
CA VAL A 34 2.65 -10.25 6.78
C VAL A 34 3.66 -10.33 5.65
N ARG A 35 3.21 -10.05 4.44
CA ARG A 35 4.09 -9.87 3.28
C ARG A 35 3.73 -8.59 2.54
N ASP A 36 4.73 -7.97 1.92
CA ASP A 36 4.54 -6.83 1.04
C ASP A 36 4.44 -7.27 -0.42
N PHE A 37 4.36 -6.30 -1.35
CA PHE A 37 4.20 -6.60 -2.78
C PHE A 37 5.46 -7.22 -3.41
N GLU A 38 6.62 -7.10 -2.77
CA GLU A 38 7.87 -7.73 -3.19
C GLU A 38 8.09 -9.09 -2.51
N ASN A 39 7.07 -9.58 -1.79
CA ASN A 39 7.09 -10.84 -1.04
C ASN A 39 8.10 -10.86 0.13
N ASP A 40 8.51 -9.71 0.61
CA ASP A 40 9.25 -9.62 1.85
C ASP A 40 8.30 -9.90 3.01
N GLN A 41 8.68 -10.81 3.89
CA GLN A 41 7.82 -11.29 4.97
C GLN A 41 8.38 -10.92 6.34
N GLY A 42 7.50 -10.76 7.30
CA GLY A 42 7.89 -10.49 8.67
C GLY A 42 6.70 -10.41 9.59
N TRP A 43 6.96 -10.10 10.85
CA TRP A 43 5.95 -10.04 11.89
C TRP A 43 5.76 -8.62 12.40
N ILE A 44 4.51 -8.19 12.53
CA ILE A 44 4.15 -6.88 13.09
C ILE A 44 3.16 -7.06 14.23
N SER A 45 3.20 -6.13 15.17
CA SER A 45 2.21 -6.10 16.25
C SER A 45 0.85 -5.70 15.68
N ARG A 46 -0.18 -6.44 16.04
CA ARG A 46 -1.56 -6.13 15.66
C ARG A 46 -1.98 -4.72 16.07
N SER A 47 -1.43 -4.21 17.18
CA SER A 47 -1.76 -2.88 17.70
C SER A 47 -1.27 -1.74 16.81
N VAL A 48 -0.30 -1.98 15.92
CA VAL A 48 0.26 -0.94 15.02
C VAL A 48 -0.30 -1.02 13.61
N THR A 49 -1.33 -1.85 13.37
CA THR A 49 -1.97 -1.97 12.06
C THR A 49 -3.18 -1.05 11.95
N THR A 50 -3.55 -0.71 10.74
CA THR A 50 -4.75 0.07 10.44
C THR A 50 -5.58 -0.64 9.38
N SER A 51 -6.91 -0.47 9.43
CA SER A 51 -7.81 -0.96 8.40
C SER A 51 -8.07 0.04 7.29
N THR A 52 -7.52 1.25 7.37
CA THR A 52 -7.67 2.24 6.31
C THR A 52 -7.00 1.74 5.03
N PRO A 53 -7.76 1.60 3.92
CA PRO A 53 -7.23 0.99 2.72
C PRO A 53 -6.24 1.90 1.99
N HIS A 54 -5.14 1.29 1.54
CA HIS A 54 -4.09 1.97 0.80
C HIS A 54 -3.56 1.08 -0.32
N TYR A 55 -3.02 1.72 -1.35
CA TYR A 55 -2.25 1.07 -2.40
C TYR A 55 -0.82 1.59 -2.40
N ILE A 56 0.10 0.74 -2.84
CA ILE A 56 1.47 1.14 -3.12
C ILE A 56 1.71 1.04 -4.62
N VAL A 57 2.47 1.99 -5.17
CA VAL A 57 2.84 1.97 -6.59
C VAL A 57 3.95 0.95 -6.79
N LYS A 58 3.72 -0.03 -7.65
CA LYS A 58 4.67 -1.13 -7.90
C LYS A 58 5.44 -1.00 -9.20
N VAL A 59 5.18 0.04 -9.98
CA VAL A 59 5.85 0.32 -11.25
C VAL A 59 6.70 1.57 -11.12
N PRO A 60 7.68 1.83 -12.02
CA PRO A 60 8.53 3.02 -11.90
C PRO A 60 7.75 4.33 -11.86
N VAL A 61 6.72 4.46 -12.72
CA VAL A 61 5.87 5.65 -12.78
C VAL A 61 4.43 5.23 -13.05
N ALA A 62 3.49 5.79 -12.30
CA ALA A 62 2.06 5.63 -12.50
C ALA A 62 1.42 6.99 -12.73
N ASN A 63 0.61 7.11 -13.77
CA ASN A 63 -0.12 8.34 -14.05
C ASN A 63 -1.38 8.42 -13.21
N ILE A 64 -1.57 9.55 -12.54
CA ILE A 64 -2.80 9.88 -11.82
C ILE A 64 -3.63 10.75 -12.76
N ARG A 65 -4.83 10.29 -13.09
CA ARG A 65 -5.68 10.92 -14.11
C ARG A 65 -6.92 11.56 -13.49
N LYS A 66 -7.51 12.46 -14.25
CA LYS A 66 -8.71 13.20 -13.84
C LYS A 66 -9.95 12.31 -13.75
N GLY A 67 -9.98 11.20 -14.50
CA GLY A 67 -11.09 10.26 -14.50
C GLY A 67 -10.63 8.82 -14.73
N PRO A 68 -11.54 7.85 -14.59
CA PRO A 68 -11.20 6.44 -14.67
C PRO A 68 -11.06 5.94 -16.11
N GLY A 69 -9.94 6.27 -16.75
CA GLY A 69 -9.64 5.85 -18.11
C GLY A 69 -8.45 6.56 -18.67
N THR A 70 -7.79 5.93 -19.66
CA THR A 70 -6.58 6.47 -20.29
C THR A 70 -6.82 7.71 -21.13
N ARG A 71 -8.06 7.97 -21.54
CA ARG A 71 -8.45 9.17 -22.30
C ARG A 71 -8.56 10.42 -21.43
N HIS A 72 -8.58 10.26 -20.11
CA HIS A 72 -8.64 11.40 -19.19
C HIS A 72 -7.25 11.99 -18.99
N ALA A 73 -7.20 13.31 -18.78
CA ALA A 73 -5.94 14.02 -18.63
C ALA A 73 -5.17 13.55 -17.39
N ILE A 74 -3.84 13.53 -17.50
CA ILE A 74 -2.95 13.26 -16.38
C ILE A 74 -2.88 14.53 -15.53
N VAL A 75 -3.18 14.39 -14.23
CA VAL A 75 -3.10 15.52 -13.29
C VAL A 75 -1.85 15.45 -12.43
N ALA A 76 -1.25 14.27 -12.28
CA ALA A 76 -0.02 14.07 -11.52
C ALA A 76 0.58 12.72 -11.87
N LYS A 77 1.79 12.47 -11.36
CA LYS A 77 2.47 11.18 -11.50
C LYS A 77 2.92 10.72 -10.12
N ALA A 78 2.79 9.42 -9.87
CA ALA A 78 3.33 8.77 -8.69
C ALA A 78 4.49 7.86 -9.12
N VAL A 79 5.44 7.65 -8.22
CA VAL A 79 6.61 6.81 -8.50
C VAL A 79 6.56 5.55 -7.63
N ARG A 80 7.39 4.57 -7.98
CA ARG A 80 7.46 3.31 -7.24
C ARG A 80 7.63 3.57 -5.74
N TYR A 81 6.90 2.82 -4.94
CA TYR A 81 6.81 2.90 -3.48
C TYR A 81 5.99 4.05 -2.93
N ASP A 82 5.46 4.95 -3.76
CA ASP A 82 4.54 5.96 -3.28
C ASP A 82 3.30 5.31 -2.68
N LEU A 83 2.85 5.84 -1.55
CA LEU A 83 1.68 5.36 -0.83
C LEU A 83 0.47 6.20 -1.19
N LEU A 84 -0.61 5.51 -1.60
CA LEU A 84 -1.83 6.16 -2.08
C LEU A 84 -3.02 5.69 -1.25
N ARG A 85 -3.71 6.61 -0.62
CA ARG A 85 -4.92 6.29 0.14
C ARG A 85 -6.08 6.00 -0.81
N THR A 86 -6.74 4.87 -0.63
CA THR A 86 -7.87 4.47 -1.46
C THR A 86 -9.10 5.31 -1.12
N ARG A 87 -9.70 5.91 -2.13
CA ARG A 87 -10.95 6.69 -2.00
C ARG A 87 -12.13 5.98 -2.60
N GLU A 88 -11.95 5.39 -3.77
CA GLU A 88 -13.04 4.73 -4.51
C GLU A 88 -12.45 3.71 -5.47
N ARG A 89 -13.18 2.62 -5.72
CA ARG A 89 -12.82 1.64 -6.74
C ARG A 89 -13.92 1.59 -7.78
N ARG A 90 -13.50 1.56 -9.06
CA ARG A 90 -14.43 1.46 -10.17
C ARG A 90 -13.82 0.57 -11.26
N GLY A 91 -14.17 -0.71 -11.24
CA GLY A 91 -13.60 -1.70 -12.15
C GLY A 91 -12.09 -1.79 -12.00
N ASN A 92 -11.36 -1.55 -13.08
CA ASN A 92 -9.90 -1.60 -13.12
C ASN A 92 -9.23 -0.28 -12.73
N TRP A 93 -10.01 0.68 -12.23
CA TRP A 93 -9.52 2.01 -11.86
C TRP A 93 -9.78 2.28 -10.39
N VAL A 94 -8.85 2.97 -9.77
CA VAL A 94 -8.93 3.34 -8.36
C VAL A 94 -8.75 4.84 -8.24
N ARG A 95 -9.66 5.50 -7.52
CA ARG A 95 -9.48 6.90 -7.13
C ARG A 95 -8.69 6.91 -5.83
N VAL A 96 -7.57 7.60 -5.85
CA VAL A 96 -6.60 7.63 -4.76
C VAL A 96 -6.20 9.05 -4.40
N LYS A 97 -5.72 9.21 -3.18
CA LYS A 97 -5.14 10.46 -2.68
C LYS A 97 -3.67 10.22 -2.37
N HIS A 98 -2.79 10.93 -3.08
CA HIS A 98 -1.37 10.94 -2.74
C HIS A 98 -1.14 11.71 -1.45
N VAL A 99 -0.21 11.27 -0.61
CA VAL A 99 0.06 11.90 0.70
C VAL A 99 0.34 13.40 0.56
N ASP A 100 1.17 13.77 -0.41
CA ASP A 100 1.58 15.16 -0.63
C ASP A 100 1.01 15.77 -1.91
N GLY A 101 0.01 15.13 -2.48
CA GLY A 101 -0.40 15.51 -3.82
C GLY A 101 -1.90 15.46 -4.06
N PRO A 102 -2.27 15.57 -5.32
CA PRO A 102 -3.66 15.60 -5.74
C PRO A 102 -4.33 14.25 -5.60
N GLU A 103 -5.64 14.28 -5.68
CA GLU A 103 -6.50 13.12 -5.77
C GLU A 103 -6.80 12.85 -7.25
N GLY A 104 -6.87 11.58 -7.62
CA GLY A 104 -7.20 11.21 -8.99
C GLY A 104 -7.24 9.70 -9.19
N TRP A 105 -7.35 9.29 -10.45
CA TRP A 105 -7.59 7.90 -10.83
C TRP A 105 -6.33 7.25 -11.38
N VAL A 106 -6.04 6.03 -10.92
CA VAL A 106 -4.89 5.25 -11.34
C VAL A 106 -5.37 3.87 -11.77
N SER A 107 -4.73 3.31 -12.80
CA SER A 107 -5.00 1.93 -13.21
C SER A 107 -4.59 0.97 -12.09
N ARG A 108 -5.51 0.11 -11.69
CA ARG A 108 -5.30 -0.85 -10.60
C ARG A 108 -4.12 -1.80 -10.84
N LYS A 109 -3.85 -2.14 -12.09
CA LYS A 109 -2.74 -3.03 -12.45
C LYS A 109 -1.36 -2.46 -12.14
N LEU A 110 -1.25 -1.15 -11.91
CA LEU A 110 0.00 -0.48 -11.55
C LEU A 110 0.23 -0.45 -10.03
N LEU A 111 -0.73 -0.95 -9.27
CA LEU A 111 -0.80 -0.82 -7.83
C LEU A 111 -0.89 -2.17 -7.14
N TRP A 112 -0.50 -2.20 -5.87
CA TRP A 112 -0.70 -3.34 -5.00
C TRP A 112 -1.28 -2.87 -3.67
N GLY A 113 -2.32 -3.55 -3.19
CA GLY A 113 -3.00 -3.21 -1.95
C GLY A 113 -4.52 -3.28 -2.11
N TRP A 114 -5.22 -2.48 -1.31
CA TRP A 114 -6.69 -2.43 -1.33
C TRP A 114 -7.29 -1.17 -0.68
#